data_e249c3bc7b12b037d52e85488e0620ff
#
_entry.id   e249c3bc7b12b037d52e85488e0620ff
#
_cell.length_a   1.000
_cell.length_b   1.000
_cell.length_c   1.000
_cell.angle_alpha   90.00
_cell.angle_beta   90.00
_cell.angle_gamma   90.00
#
_symmetry.space_group_name_H-M   'P 1'
#
loop_
_entity.id
_entity.type
_entity.pdbx_description
1 polymer ?
#
loop_
_entity_poly.entity_id
_entity_poly.type
_entity_poly.pdbx_seq_one_letter_code
_entity_poly.pdbx_strand_id
1 'polypeptide(L)'
;MIVNEQVAIDHGLKKDEYKKICDLLKRTPNITELGIFSAMWNEHCSYKSSRFHLKKLPTKGKNVIQGPGENAGVIDIGDNDAIVFKIESHNHPSFIEPYQGAATGVGGIMRDVFTMGARPIANL
;
A
#
# COMPACT_ATOMS: atom_id res chain seq x y z
N MET A 1 7.43 29.32 -5.29
CA MET A 1 6.73 28.75 -6.47
C MET A 1 5.24 28.90 -6.24
N ILE A 2 4.51 29.43 -7.21
CA ILE A 2 3.05 29.55 -7.12
C ILE A 2 2.47 28.21 -7.56
N VAL A 3 1.67 27.59 -6.70
CA VAL A 3 0.99 26.33 -6.99
C VAL A 3 -0.26 26.61 -7.82
N ASN A 4 -0.42 25.87 -8.91
CA ASN A 4 -1.58 25.89 -9.78
C ASN A 4 -1.95 24.47 -10.22
N GLU A 5 -2.98 24.32 -11.04
CA GLU A 5 -3.46 23.02 -11.53
C GLU A 5 -2.36 22.23 -12.27
N GLN A 6 -1.54 22.92 -13.11
CA GLN A 6 -0.49 22.24 -13.86
C GLN A 6 0.58 21.67 -12.92
N VAL A 7 1.01 22.44 -11.92
CA VAL A 7 1.96 21.98 -10.90
C VAL A 7 1.40 20.77 -10.14
N ALA A 8 0.10 20.73 -9.88
CA ALA A 8 -0.53 19.57 -9.24
C ALA A 8 -0.51 18.33 -10.14
N ILE A 9 -0.75 18.48 -11.44
CA ILE A 9 -0.67 17.41 -12.44
C ILE A 9 0.77 16.88 -12.54
N ASP A 10 1.76 17.75 -12.56
CA ASP A 10 3.18 17.40 -12.60
C ASP A 10 3.62 16.63 -11.33
N HIS A 11 2.90 16.82 -10.22
CA HIS A 11 3.05 16.04 -8.98
C HIS A 11 2.17 14.77 -8.94
N GLY A 12 1.57 14.37 -10.05
CA GLY A 12 0.79 13.13 -10.15
C GLY A 12 -0.65 13.21 -9.61
N LEU A 13 -1.13 14.40 -9.29
CA LEU A 13 -2.53 14.62 -8.89
C LEU A 13 -3.41 14.84 -10.11
N LYS A 14 -4.68 14.45 -10.02
CA LYS A 14 -5.69 14.75 -11.03
C LYS A 14 -6.30 16.15 -10.81
N LYS A 15 -6.94 16.70 -11.83
CA LYS A 15 -7.59 18.03 -11.75
C LYS A 15 -8.66 18.10 -10.67
N ASP A 16 -9.50 17.08 -10.57
CA ASP A 16 -10.54 16.97 -9.57
C ASP A 16 -9.96 16.81 -8.15
N GLU A 17 -8.82 16.14 -8.02
CA GLU A 17 -8.10 16.02 -6.75
C GLU A 17 -7.53 17.38 -6.32
N TYR A 18 -6.92 18.13 -7.24
CA TYR A 18 -6.43 19.48 -6.94
C TYR A 18 -7.56 20.42 -6.48
N LYS A 19 -8.69 20.39 -7.19
CA LYS A 19 -9.89 21.15 -6.79
C LYS A 19 -10.33 20.77 -5.37
N LYS A 20 -10.41 19.47 -5.09
CA LYS A 20 -10.78 18.96 -3.76
C LYS A 20 -9.81 19.42 -2.67
N ILE A 21 -8.50 19.47 -2.95
CA ILE A 21 -7.50 20.00 -2.02
C ILE A 21 -7.79 21.47 -1.69
N CYS A 22 -8.00 22.29 -2.71
CA CYS A 22 -8.34 23.70 -2.52
C CYS A 22 -9.63 23.88 -1.72
N ASP A 23 -10.64 23.05 -1.98
CA ASP A 23 -11.90 23.08 -1.25
C ASP A 23 -11.75 22.68 0.22
N LEU A 24 -10.90 21.70 0.51
CA LEU A 24 -10.60 21.26 1.88
C LEU A 24 -9.82 22.32 2.68
N LEU A 25 -8.80 22.90 2.06
CA LEU A 25 -7.96 23.92 2.68
C LEU A 25 -8.62 25.31 2.70
N LYS A 26 -9.67 25.54 1.91
CA LYS A 26 -10.31 26.85 1.67
C LYS A 26 -9.32 27.89 1.10
N ARG A 27 -8.25 27.43 0.49
CA ARG A 27 -7.21 28.23 -0.18
C ARG A 27 -6.38 27.35 -1.11
N THR A 28 -5.55 27.97 -1.93
CA THR A 28 -4.51 27.27 -2.69
C THR A 28 -3.47 26.68 -1.73
N PRO A 29 -3.08 25.39 -1.90
CA PRO A 29 -2.00 24.79 -1.12
C PRO A 29 -0.65 25.44 -1.44
N ASN A 30 0.27 25.45 -0.49
CA ASN A 30 1.67 25.70 -0.80
C ASN A 30 2.32 24.43 -1.39
N ILE A 31 3.57 24.52 -1.86
CA ILE A 31 4.23 23.40 -2.55
C ILE A 31 4.47 22.19 -1.64
N THR A 32 4.74 22.42 -0.37
CA THR A 32 4.93 21.34 0.61
C THR A 32 3.62 20.61 0.88
N GLU A 33 2.54 21.35 1.09
CA GLU A 33 1.20 20.78 1.26
C GLU A 33 0.77 19.98 0.01
N LEU A 34 1.02 20.52 -1.18
CA LEU A 34 0.75 19.81 -2.43
C LEU A 34 1.53 18.50 -2.50
N GLY A 35 2.81 18.50 -2.14
CA GLY A 35 3.65 17.30 -2.08
C GLY A 35 3.12 16.26 -1.08
N ILE A 36 2.65 16.69 0.08
CA ILE A 36 2.03 15.81 1.07
C ILE A 36 0.75 15.16 0.49
N PHE A 37 -0.14 15.95 -0.10
CA PHE A 37 -1.34 15.42 -0.75
C PHE A 37 -0.99 14.46 -1.89
N SER A 38 -0.02 14.79 -2.73
CA SER A 38 0.46 13.93 -3.81
C SER A 38 0.94 12.59 -3.27
N ALA A 39 1.75 12.59 -2.23
CA ALA A 39 2.26 11.36 -1.60
C ALA A 39 1.14 10.52 -0.95
N MET A 40 0.25 11.16 -0.18
CA MET A 40 -0.81 10.47 0.56
C MET A 40 -1.96 9.99 -0.34
N TRP A 41 -2.22 10.68 -1.45
CA TRP A 41 -3.32 10.36 -2.38
C TRP A 41 -2.87 9.55 -3.60
N ASN A 42 -1.60 9.15 -3.68
CA ASN A 42 -1.16 8.22 -4.71
C ASN A 42 -1.74 6.81 -4.48
N GLU A 43 -1.65 5.95 -5.48
CA GLU A 43 -2.23 4.60 -5.41
C GLU A 43 -1.58 3.73 -4.33
N HIS A 44 -0.28 3.87 -4.08
CA HIS A 44 0.44 3.10 -3.06
C HIS A 44 -0.04 3.38 -1.63
N CYS A 45 -0.43 4.63 -1.34
CA CYS A 45 -0.86 5.02 -0.01
C CYS A 45 -2.38 4.92 0.17
N SER A 46 -3.13 5.38 -0.82
CA SER A 46 -4.58 5.52 -0.72
C SER A 46 -5.37 4.30 -1.22
N TYR A 47 -4.77 3.47 -2.08
CA TYR A 47 -5.46 2.38 -2.79
C TYR A 47 -6.73 2.85 -3.52
N LYS A 48 -6.76 4.11 -3.94
CA LYS A 48 -7.96 4.78 -4.46
C LYS A 48 -8.60 4.09 -5.66
N SER A 49 -7.79 3.47 -6.53
CA SER A 49 -8.26 2.73 -7.70
C SER A 49 -8.35 1.23 -7.43
N SER A 50 -7.36 0.62 -6.80
CA SER A 50 -7.29 -0.81 -6.56
C SER A 50 -8.26 -1.29 -5.47
N ARG A 51 -8.64 -0.45 -4.53
CA ARG A 51 -9.55 -0.79 -3.42
C ARG A 51 -10.88 -1.40 -3.89
N PHE A 52 -11.42 -0.91 -5.00
CA PHE A 52 -12.64 -1.46 -5.60
C PHE A 52 -12.45 -2.91 -6.05
N HIS A 53 -11.29 -3.23 -6.62
CA HIS A 53 -10.96 -4.59 -7.07
C HIS A 53 -10.61 -5.49 -5.89
N LEU A 54 -9.83 -5.01 -4.93
CA LEU A 54 -9.45 -5.75 -3.74
C LEU A 54 -10.65 -6.21 -2.92
N LYS A 55 -11.69 -5.38 -2.82
CA LYS A 55 -12.95 -5.75 -2.14
C LYS A 55 -13.69 -6.92 -2.76
N LYS A 56 -13.38 -7.31 -4.00
CA LYS A 56 -13.99 -8.46 -4.68
C LYS A 56 -13.29 -9.78 -4.35
N LEU A 57 -12.10 -9.73 -3.77
CA LEU A 57 -11.36 -10.92 -3.38
C LEU A 57 -12.02 -11.57 -2.15
N PRO A 58 -12.10 -12.91 -2.11
CA PRO A 58 -12.63 -13.61 -0.95
C PRO A 58 -11.68 -13.42 0.25
N THR A 59 -12.20 -12.84 1.31
CA THR A 59 -11.44 -12.54 2.54
C THR A 59 -12.00 -13.26 3.77
N LYS A 60 -13.07 -14.03 3.58
CA LYS A 60 -13.76 -14.79 4.63
C LYS A 60 -13.98 -16.22 4.16
N GLY A 61 -13.87 -17.17 5.07
CA GLY A 61 -14.10 -18.57 4.80
C GLY A 61 -13.87 -19.41 6.05
N LYS A 62 -14.25 -20.68 5.98
CA LYS A 62 -14.16 -21.62 7.10
C LYS A 62 -12.74 -21.72 7.68
N ASN A 63 -11.74 -21.64 6.80
CA ASN A 63 -10.34 -21.82 7.17
C ASN A 63 -9.60 -20.49 7.40
N VAL A 64 -10.25 -19.33 7.26
CA VAL A 64 -9.61 -18.02 7.48
C VAL A 64 -9.62 -17.72 8.96
N ILE A 65 -8.43 -17.70 9.56
CA ILE A 65 -8.21 -17.30 10.95
C ILE A 65 -8.05 -15.77 11.01
N GLN A 66 -7.21 -15.21 10.12
CA GLN A 66 -6.98 -13.78 10.03
C GLN A 66 -7.13 -13.30 8.58
N GLY A 67 -8.10 -12.45 8.36
CA GLY A 67 -8.31 -11.72 7.10
C GLY A 67 -7.60 -10.36 7.07
N PRO A 68 -7.97 -9.46 6.14
CA PRO A 68 -7.38 -8.12 6.04
C PRO A 68 -7.52 -7.31 7.32
N GLY A 69 -6.49 -6.53 7.66
CA GLY A 69 -6.43 -5.67 8.83
C GLY A 69 -5.18 -5.85 9.67
N GLU A 70 -4.44 -6.93 9.43
CA GLU A 70 -3.15 -7.24 10.04
C GLU A 70 -2.04 -7.31 9.00
N ASN A 71 -0.80 -7.54 9.44
CA ASN A 71 0.38 -7.52 8.57
C ASN A 71 0.41 -8.69 7.57
N ALA A 72 -0.22 -9.81 7.89
CA ALA A 72 -0.29 -10.99 7.04
C ALA A 72 -1.62 -11.72 7.20
N GLY A 73 -1.97 -12.56 6.23
CA GLY A 73 -3.10 -13.46 6.31
C GLY A 73 -2.74 -14.74 7.08
N VAL A 74 -3.73 -15.35 7.72
CA VAL A 74 -3.57 -16.63 8.44
C VAL A 74 -4.69 -17.59 8.04
N ILE A 75 -4.31 -18.79 7.63
CA ILE A 75 -5.22 -19.85 7.22
C ILE A 75 -4.96 -21.09 8.07
N ASP A 76 -6.04 -21.67 8.59
CA ASP A 76 -6.06 -23.00 9.20
C ASP A 76 -5.86 -24.08 8.14
N ILE A 77 -4.90 -24.95 8.32
CA ILE A 77 -4.60 -26.07 7.43
C ILE A 77 -4.91 -27.43 8.04
N GLY A 78 -5.53 -27.47 9.21
CA GLY A 78 -5.86 -28.68 9.95
C GLY A 78 -4.76 -29.07 10.95
N ASP A 79 -5.02 -30.12 11.71
CA ASP A 79 -4.10 -30.70 12.70
C ASP A 79 -3.56 -29.71 13.74
N ASN A 80 -4.32 -28.66 14.02
CA ASN A 80 -3.93 -27.53 14.89
C ASN A 80 -2.76 -26.69 14.35
N ASP A 81 -2.53 -26.75 13.04
CA ASP A 81 -1.55 -25.98 12.33
C ASP A 81 -2.16 -24.83 11.51
N ALA A 82 -1.43 -23.76 11.32
CA ALA A 82 -1.83 -22.63 10.52
C ALA A 82 -0.66 -22.10 9.66
N ILE A 83 -1.00 -21.58 8.47
CA ILE A 83 -0.04 -20.90 7.60
C ILE A 83 -0.25 -19.40 7.68
N VAL A 84 0.81 -18.68 7.97
CA VAL A 84 0.92 -17.22 7.83
C VAL A 84 1.54 -16.91 6.49
N PHE A 85 0.90 -16.06 5.69
CA PHE A 85 1.40 -15.72 4.35
C PHE A 85 1.19 -14.25 4.03
N LYS A 86 2.10 -13.71 3.23
CA LYS A 86 2.07 -12.36 2.70
C LYS A 86 2.46 -12.37 1.24
N ILE A 87 1.82 -11.53 0.44
CA ILE A 87 2.24 -11.17 -0.91
C ILE A 87 2.23 -9.65 -1.05
N GLU A 88 3.29 -9.10 -1.62
CA GLU A 88 3.43 -7.66 -1.80
C GLU A 88 4.28 -7.35 -3.03
N SER A 89 3.91 -6.29 -3.75
CA SER A 89 4.71 -5.77 -4.86
C SER A 89 5.73 -4.74 -4.36
N HIS A 90 6.99 -4.90 -4.74
CA HIS A 90 8.05 -3.93 -4.54
C HIS A 90 8.57 -3.34 -5.86
N ASN A 91 7.67 -3.14 -6.83
CA ASN A 91 8.01 -2.69 -8.17
C ASN A 91 8.72 -1.32 -8.18
N HIS A 92 8.21 -0.33 -7.45
CA HIS A 92 8.75 1.04 -7.50
C HIS A 92 10.18 1.14 -6.97
N PRO A 93 10.50 0.65 -5.75
CA PRO A 93 11.87 0.63 -5.26
C PRO A 93 12.80 -0.18 -6.16
N SER A 94 12.35 -1.33 -6.66
CA SER A 94 13.16 -2.20 -7.52
C SER A 94 13.42 -1.62 -8.91
N PHE A 95 12.53 -0.77 -9.41
CA PHE A 95 12.72 -0.05 -10.66
C PHE A 95 13.82 1.01 -10.56
N ILE A 96 13.90 1.72 -9.42
CA ILE A 96 14.85 2.81 -9.20
C ILE A 96 16.21 2.25 -8.75
N GLU A 97 16.21 1.37 -7.76
CA GLU A 97 17.40 0.73 -7.16
C GLU A 97 17.17 -0.78 -7.00
N PRO A 98 17.44 -1.57 -8.04
CA PRO A 98 17.08 -3.00 -8.08
C PRO A 98 17.58 -3.82 -6.90
N TYR A 99 18.84 -3.65 -6.51
CA TYR A 99 19.42 -4.38 -5.37
C TYR A 99 18.75 -4.01 -4.05
N GLN A 100 18.63 -2.72 -3.76
CA GLN A 100 18.01 -2.23 -2.53
C GLN A 100 16.51 -2.52 -2.51
N GLY A 101 15.86 -2.43 -3.65
CA GLY A 101 14.45 -2.76 -3.81
C GLY A 101 14.18 -4.24 -3.53
N ALA A 102 15.00 -5.13 -4.05
CA ALA A 102 14.90 -6.57 -3.78
C ALA A 102 15.18 -6.90 -2.30
N ALA A 103 16.22 -6.30 -1.71
CA ALA A 103 16.52 -6.48 -0.28
C ALA A 103 15.36 -6.04 0.62
N THR A 104 14.76 -4.88 0.32
CA THR A 104 13.59 -4.36 1.04
C THR A 104 12.36 -5.25 0.81
N GLY A 105 12.18 -5.75 -0.42
CA GLY A 105 11.09 -6.67 -0.77
C GLY A 105 11.13 -7.93 0.10
N VAL A 106 12.26 -8.61 0.13
CA VAL A 106 12.43 -9.81 0.95
C VAL A 106 12.32 -9.48 2.45
N GLY A 107 13.03 -8.46 2.92
CA GLY A 107 13.06 -8.09 4.33
C GLY A 107 11.69 -7.64 4.85
N GLY A 108 10.95 -6.86 4.09
CA GLY A 108 9.61 -6.39 4.44
C GLY A 108 8.60 -7.53 4.56
N ILE A 109 8.59 -8.46 3.62
CA ILE A 109 7.71 -9.63 3.64
C ILE A 109 8.03 -10.54 4.83
N MET A 110 9.30 -10.83 5.07
CA MET A 110 9.72 -11.64 6.22
C MET A 110 9.31 -10.97 7.53
N ARG A 111 9.50 -9.66 7.65
CA ARG A 111 9.10 -8.89 8.84
C ARG A 111 7.62 -9.04 9.14
N ASP A 112 6.76 -8.95 8.15
CA ASP A 112 5.32 -9.08 8.33
C ASP A 112 4.93 -10.46 8.87
N VAL A 113 5.59 -11.52 8.39
CA VAL A 113 5.39 -12.88 8.91
C VAL A 113 5.88 -12.99 10.37
N PHE A 114 7.06 -12.43 10.70
CA PHE A 114 7.57 -12.43 12.07
C PHE A 114 6.66 -11.66 13.03
N THR A 115 6.09 -10.54 12.61
CA THR A 115 5.18 -9.76 13.47
C THR A 115 3.89 -10.49 13.79
N MET A 116 3.52 -11.50 12.99
CA MET A 116 2.39 -12.41 13.27
C MET A 116 2.77 -13.58 14.19
N GLY A 117 4.00 -13.62 14.71
CA GLY A 117 4.50 -14.67 15.58
C GLY A 117 4.92 -15.95 14.84
N ALA A 118 5.03 -15.92 13.53
CA ALA A 118 5.40 -17.07 12.71
C ALA A 118 6.85 -16.98 12.21
N ARG A 119 7.46 -18.12 11.94
CA ARG A 119 8.80 -18.20 11.32
C ARG A 119 8.63 -18.40 9.82
N PRO A 120 9.24 -17.56 8.96
CA PRO A 120 9.27 -17.77 7.51
C PRO A 120 9.93 -19.12 7.17
N ILE A 121 9.27 -19.88 6.29
CA ILE A 121 9.75 -21.21 5.85
C ILE A 121 9.95 -21.25 4.34
N ALA A 122 9.39 -20.33 3.59
CA ALA A 122 9.53 -20.24 2.15
C ALA A 122 9.41 -18.80 1.65
N ASN A 123 10.20 -18.45 0.65
CA ASN A 123 10.04 -17.29 -0.21
C ASN A 123 9.77 -17.78 -1.63
N LEU A 124 8.72 -17.24 -2.27
CA LEU A 124 8.25 -17.65 -3.60
C LEU A 124 8.42 -16.53 -4.61
#